data_72ce213839943a89d8e9bb98659dcd5d
#
_entry.id   72ce213839943a89d8e9bb98659dcd5d
#
_cell.length_a   1.000
_cell.length_b   1.000
_cell.length_c   1.000
_cell.angle_alpha   90.00
_cell.angle_beta   90.00
_cell.angle_gamma   90.00
#
_symmetry.space_group_name_H-M   'P 1'
#
loop_
_entity.id
_entity.type
_entity.pdbx_description
1 polymer ?
#
loop_
_entity_poly.entity_id
_entity_poly.type
_entity_poly.pdbx_seq_one_letter_code
_entity_poly.pdbx_strand_id
1 'polypeptide(L)'
;MHRRENELVIAGPPRTKERLKETMEAMFPGASQSEWNFPLRIVELEAGRANDFGNVTVTPYVVSHECGSPPFALRIQCDGKGLTYTGDTEWTQSLVPAAKDVDLLIAEAYYFDRKVRYHLDFRTLMDHIDELRPRRLIITHMSSDMLDRSGMLHCECAEDGKTLQL
;
A
#
# COMPACT_ATOMS: atom_id res chain seq x y z
N MET A 1 -25.05 6.59 15.46
CA MET A 1 -24.14 5.81 14.62
C MET A 1 -24.92 5.35 13.39
N HIS A 2 -24.50 5.78 12.18
CA HIS A 2 -25.07 5.22 10.96
C HIS A 2 -24.59 3.77 10.83
N ARG A 3 -25.53 2.82 10.72
CA ARG A 3 -25.20 1.43 10.47
C ARG A 3 -24.85 1.27 9.00
N ARG A 4 -23.73 0.58 8.70
CA ARG A 4 -23.38 0.22 7.32
C ARG A 4 -24.41 -0.79 6.81
N GLU A 5 -24.90 -0.58 5.59
CA GLU A 5 -25.80 -1.51 4.90
C GLU A 5 -25.15 -2.06 3.62
N ASN A 6 -24.26 -1.27 3.00
CA ASN A 6 -23.56 -1.65 1.79
C ASN A 6 -22.44 -2.67 2.06
N GLU A 7 -22.16 -3.53 1.08
CA GLU A 7 -21.07 -4.50 1.13
C GLU A 7 -19.75 -3.84 1.53
N LEU A 8 -19.00 -4.49 2.41
CA LEU A 8 -17.59 -4.19 2.68
C LEU A 8 -16.73 -5.24 2.01
N VAL A 9 -15.83 -4.81 1.12
CA VAL A 9 -14.81 -5.68 0.54
C VAL A 9 -13.49 -5.45 1.25
N ILE A 10 -12.88 -6.52 1.75
CA ILE A 10 -11.50 -6.52 2.27
C ILE A 10 -10.68 -7.37 1.32
N ALA A 11 -9.68 -6.77 0.67
CA ALA A 11 -8.78 -7.47 -0.24
C ALA A 11 -7.35 -7.44 0.31
N GLY A 12 -6.66 -8.57 0.28
CA GLY A 12 -5.31 -8.68 0.82
C GLY A 12 -4.57 -9.93 0.33
N PRO A 13 -3.34 -10.19 0.81
CA PRO A 13 -2.56 -11.33 0.41
C PRO A 13 -3.21 -12.67 0.84
N PRO A 14 -2.70 -13.82 0.36
CA PRO A 14 -3.13 -15.13 0.81
C PRO A 14 -3.20 -15.24 2.34
N ARG A 15 -4.21 -15.93 2.85
CA ARG A 15 -4.55 -16.08 4.27
C ARG A 15 -5.13 -14.81 4.95
N THR A 16 -5.51 -13.79 4.20
CA THR A 16 -6.16 -12.59 4.77
C THR A 16 -7.41 -12.94 5.58
N LYS A 17 -8.24 -13.88 5.09
CA LYS A 17 -9.46 -14.30 5.81
C LYS A 17 -9.15 -14.95 7.16
N GLU A 18 -8.17 -15.85 7.20
CA GLU A 18 -7.77 -16.53 8.44
C GLU A 18 -7.18 -15.55 9.43
N ARG A 19 -6.25 -14.71 8.99
CA ARG A 19 -5.57 -13.72 9.84
C ARG A 19 -6.53 -12.68 10.41
N LEU A 20 -7.48 -12.23 9.60
CA LEU A 20 -8.50 -11.31 10.08
C LEU A 20 -9.32 -11.96 11.21
N LYS A 21 -9.71 -13.21 11.02
CA LYS A 21 -10.43 -13.98 12.07
C LYS A 21 -9.59 -14.15 13.34
N GLU A 22 -8.34 -14.58 13.20
CA GLU A 22 -7.40 -14.77 14.32
C GLU A 22 -7.18 -13.47 15.09
N THR A 23 -6.98 -12.35 14.36
CA THR A 23 -6.79 -11.03 14.99
C THR A 23 -8.04 -10.56 15.72
N MET A 24 -9.22 -10.75 15.13
CA MET A 24 -10.49 -10.41 15.77
C MET A 24 -10.69 -11.20 17.07
N GLU A 25 -10.42 -12.51 17.05
CA GLU A 25 -10.53 -13.35 18.25
C GLU A 25 -9.51 -12.96 19.33
N ALA A 26 -8.28 -12.59 18.94
CA ALA A 26 -7.25 -12.18 19.88
C ALA A 26 -7.59 -10.87 20.57
N MET A 27 -8.18 -9.91 19.86
CA MET A 27 -8.54 -8.59 20.39
C MET A 27 -9.91 -8.59 21.09
N PHE A 28 -10.87 -9.33 20.54
CA PHE A 28 -12.28 -9.36 21.01
C PHE A 28 -12.79 -10.80 20.94
N PRO A 29 -12.61 -11.60 22.01
CA PRO A 29 -13.05 -13.00 22.03
C PRO A 29 -14.53 -13.15 21.68
N GLY A 30 -14.84 -14.03 20.72
CA GLY A 30 -16.18 -14.26 20.18
C GLY A 30 -16.56 -13.34 18.99
N ALA A 31 -15.75 -12.33 18.67
CA ALA A 31 -16.09 -11.37 17.62
C ALA A 31 -16.11 -12.00 16.21
N SER A 32 -15.33 -13.04 15.97
CA SER A 32 -15.33 -13.75 14.68
C SER A 32 -16.61 -14.53 14.38
N GLN A 33 -17.46 -14.76 15.41
CA GLN A 33 -18.75 -15.42 15.30
C GLN A 33 -19.91 -14.42 15.23
N SER A 34 -19.61 -13.12 15.34
CA SER A 34 -20.63 -12.08 15.31
C SER A 34 -21.24 -11.96 13.90
N GLU A 35 -22.56 -11.85 13.83
CA GLU A 35 -23.25 -11.54 12.59
C GLU A 35 -23.10 -10.05 12.26
N TRP A 36 -22.66 -9.76 11.03
CA TRP A 36 -22.54 -8.40 10.52
C TRP A 36 -23.90 -7.94 9.96
N ASN A 37 -24.24 -6.68 10.22
CA ASN A 37 -25.45 -6.07 9.65
C ASN A 37 -25.30 -5.69 8.16
N PHE A 38 -24.19 -6.06 7.54
CA PHE A 38 -23.85 -5.80 6.13
C PHE A 38 -23.09 -6.98 5.53
N PRO A 39 -23.15 -7.19 4.23
CA PRO A 39 -22.34 -8.22 3.56
C PRO A 39 -20.86 -7.91 3.71
N LEU A 40 -20.08 -8.89 4.17
CA LEU A 40 -18.62 -8.83 4.24
C LEU A 40 -18.03 -9.82 3.22
N ARG A 41 -17.28 -9.31 2.25
CA ARG A 41 -16.57 -10.10 1.26
C ARG A 41 -15.07 -9.97 1.44
N ILE A 42 -14.38 -11.11 1.63
CA ILE A 42 -12.93 -11.14 1.74
C ILE A 42 -12.38 -11.76 0.45
N VAL A 43 -11.44 -11.05 -0.18
CA VAL A 43 -10.79 -11.45 -1.44
C VAL A 43 -9.30 -11.61 -1.19
N GLU A 44 -8.77 -12.79 -1.49
CA GLU A 44 -7.34 -13.04 -1.45
C GLU A 44 -6.75 -12.75 -2.84
N LEU A 45 -5.82 -11.78 -2.86
CA LEU A 45 -5.19 -11.30 -4.08
C LEU A 45 -4.06 -12.23 -4.53
N GLU A 46 -3.99 -12.48 -5.82
CA GLU A 46 -2.93 -13.24 -6.47
C GLU A 46 -1.95 -12.27 -7.16
N ALA A 47 -0.64 -12.46 -6.93
CA ALA A 47 0.40 -11.61 -7.48
C ALA A 47 0.32 -11.49 -9.01
N GLY A 48 0.42 -10.28 -9.53
CA GLY A 48 0.38 -9.98 -10.96
C GLY A 48 -1.00 -10.06 -11.61
N ARG A 49 -2.04 -10.48 -10.86
CA ARG A 49 -3.40 -10.57 -11.36
C ARG A 49 -4.21 -9.31 -11.06
N ALA A 50 -4.83 -8.74 -12.08
CA ALA A 50 -5.79 -7.66 -11.90
C ALA A 50 -7.08 -8.18 -11.24
N ASN A 51 -7.58 -7.46 -10.25
CA ASN A 51 -8.81 -7.76 -9.54
C ASN A 51 -9.74 -6.56 -9.63
N ASP A 52 -10.96 -6.77 -10.11
CA ASP A 52 -11.95 -5.72 -10.33
C ASP A 52 -12.92 -5.60 -9.14
N PHE A 53 -13.07 -4.39 -8.67
CA PHE A 53 -13.96 -4.00 -7.57
C PHE A 53 -14.88 -2.84 -8.01
N GLY A 54 -15.64 -3.06 -9.06
CA GLY A 54 -16.49 -2.04 -9.66
C GLY A 54 -15.67 -1.07 -10.54
N ASN A 55 -15.58 0.20 -10.14
CA ASN A 55 -14.76 1.20 -10.85
C ASN A 55 -13.29 1.21 -10.44
N VAL A 56 -12.87 0.31 -9.54
CA VAL A 56 -11.50 0.20 -9.08
C VAL A 56 -10.92 -1.15 -9.48
N THR A 57 -9.77 -1.14 -10.16
CA THR A 57 -8.98 -2.36 -10.44
C THR A 57 -7.70 -2.32 -9.61
N VAL A 58 -7.39 -3.41 -8.94
CA VAL A 58 -6.18 -3.55 -8.10
C VAL A 58 -5.31 -4.69 -8.63
N THR A 59 -4.04 -4.38 -8.92
CA THR A 59 -3.03 -5.38 -9.30
C THR A 59 -1.92 -5.39 -8.24
N PRO A 60 -1.75 -6.49 -7.49
CA PRO A 60 -0.69 -6.63 -6.50
C PRO A 60 0.62 -7.12 -7.15
N TYR A 61 1.75 -6.59 -6.69
CA TYR A 61 3.09 -7.01 -7.08
C TYR A 61 3.88 -7.42 -5.85
N VAL A 62 4.49 -8.61 -5.88
CA VAL A 62 5.31 -9.08 -4.75
C VAL A 62 6.52 -8.16 -4.59
N VAL A 63 6.75 -7.72 -3.37
CA VAL A 63 7.88 -6.87 -2.98
C VAL A 63 8.75 -7.57 -1.92
N SER A 64 9.76 -6.89 -1.38
CA SER A 64 10.72 -7.49 -0.44
C SER A 64 10.49 -6.96 0.97
N HIS A 65 9.67 -7.66 1.74
CA HIS A 65 9.47 -7.41 3.17
C HIS A 65 9.08 -8.71 3.87
N GLU A 66 9.63 -8.98 5.06
CA GLU A 66 9.29 -10.19 5.81
C GLU A 66 8.10 -9.96 6.73
N CYS A 67 6.94 -10.46 6.36
CA CYS A 67 5.69 -10.28 7.13
C CYS A 67 4.84 -11.56 7.25
N GLY A 68 5.41 -12.73 6.93
CA GLY A 68 4.74 -14.05 7.04
C GLY A 68 3.60 -14.27 6.05
N SER A 69 3.41 -13.40 5.07
CA SER A 69 2.60 -13.53 3.85
C SER A 69 3.34 -12.81 2.73
N PRO A 70 3.06 -13.07 1.45
CA PRO A 70 3.63 -12.28 0.37
C PRO A 70 3.30 -10.80 0.58
N PRO A 71 4.31 -9.92 0.78
CA PRO A 71 4.08 -8.48 0.82
C PRO A 71 3.79 -7.95 -0.58
N PHE A 72 2.91 -6.97 -0.69
CA PHE A 72 2.50 -6.43 -1.97
C PHE A 72 2.68 -4.91 -2.06
N ALA A 73 3.26 -4.45 -3.16
CA ALA A 73 2.91 -3.16 -3.72
C ALA A 73 1.58 -3.29 -4.47
N LEU A 74 0.75 -2.27 -4.40
CA LEU A 74 -0.57 -2.26 -5.02
C LEU A 74 -0.62 -1.19 -6.13
N ARG A 75 -0.85 -1.61 -7.38
CA ARG A 75 -1.23 -0.72 -8.46
C ARG A 75 -2.74 -0.64 -8.52
N ILE A 76 -3.28 0.54 -8.37
CA ILE A 76 -4.71 0.83 -8.30
C ILE A 76 -5.08 1.70 -9.50
N GLN A 77 -6.10 1.31 -10.22
CA GLN A 77 -6.67 2.08 -11.34
C GLN A 77 -8.12 2.43 -11.02
N CYS A 78 -8.48 3.70 -11.15
CA CYS A 78 -9.83 4.20 -10.93
C CYS A 78 -10.08 5.41 -11.84
N ASP A 79 -11.18 5.42 -12.57
CA ASP A 79 -11.61 6.53 -13.43
C ASP A 79 -10.51 7.06 -14.38
N GLY A 80 -9.72 6.15 -14.94
CA GLY A 80 -8.63 6.46 -15.86
C GLY A 80 -7.36 6.99 -15.19
N LYS A 81 -7.32 7.05 -13.86
CA LYS A 81 -6.16 7.42 -13.06
C LYS A 81 -5.45 6.19 -12.50
N GLY A 82 -4.13 6.26 -12.44
CA GLY A 82 -3.27 5.23 -11.85
C GLY A 82 -2.60 5.69 -10.58
N LEU A 83 -2.71 4.91 -9.51
CA LEU A 83 -2.01 5.11 -8.25
C LEU A 83 -1.23 3.85 -7.90
N THR A 84 -0.02 4.02 -7.36
CA THR A 84 0.71 2.90 -6.75
C THR A 84 1.08 3.24 -5.31
N TYR A 85 0.86 2.28 -4.42
CA TYR A 85 1.37 2.27 -3.06
C TYR A 85 2.38 1.13 -2.90
N THR A 86 3.62 1.45 -2.50
CA THR A 86 4.69 0.43 -2.42
C THR A 86 4.50 -0.54 -1.26
N GLY A 87 3.82 -0.13 -0.19
CA GLY A 87 3.96 -0.77 1.11
C GLY A 87 5.39 -0.65 1.61
N ASP A 88 5.72 -1.37 2.68
CA ASP A 88 7.07 -1.46 3.22
C ASP A 88 7.87 -2.46 2.37
N THR A 89 9.03 -2.06 1.85
CA THR A 89 9.83 -2.90 0.94
C THR A 89 11.24 -2.37 0.75
N GLU A 90 12.20 -3.25 0.56
CA GLU A 90 13.44 -2.88 -0.11
C GLU A 90 13.17 -2.61 -1.60
N TRP A 91 14.14 -2.01 -2.29
CA TRP A 91 14.06 -1.91 -3.75
C TRP A 91 13.97 -3.30 -4.39
N THR A 92 13.00 -3.48 -5.26
CA THR A 92 12.85 -4.69 -6.09
C THR A 92 12.44 -4.30 -7.51
N GLN A 93 12.83 -5.11 -8.50
CA GLN A 93 12.45 -4.88 -9.90
C GLN A 93 10.93 -4.95 -10.14
N SER A 94 10.18 -5.59 -9.24
CA SER A 94 8.71 -5.64 -9.32
C SER A 94 8.05 -4.27 -9.09
N LEU A 95 8.75 -3.32 -8.47
CA LEU A 95 8.28 -1.94 -8.33
C LEU A 95 8.20 -1.22 -9.69
N VAL A 96 9.02 -1.61 -10.68
CA VAL A 96 8.98 -0.99 -12.01
C VAL A 96 7.62 -1.18 -12.68
N PRO A 97 7.13 -2.42 -12.95
CA PRO A 97 5.81 -2.58 -13.53
C PRO A 97 4.67 -2.10 -12.63
N ALA A 98 4.86 -2.13 -11.29
CA ALA A 98 3.86 -1.63 -10.35
C ALA A 98 3.67 -0.12 -10.47
N ALA A 99 4.77 0.67 -10.55
CA ALA A 99 4.74 2.12 -10.40
C ALA A 99 5.00 2.91 -11.69
N LYS A 100 5.32 2.22 -12.79
CA LYS A 100 5.66 2.89 -14.06
C LYS A 100 4.49 3.72 -14.59
N ASP A 101 4.78 5.00 -14.88
CA ASP A 101 3.89 5.96 -15.55
C ASP A 101 2.53 6.16 -14.81
N VAL A 102 2.49 5.99 -13.49
CA VAL A 102 1.28 6.27 -12.69
C VAL A 102 1.08 7.77 -12.46
N ASP A 103 -0.17 8.18 -12.23
CA ASP A 103 -0.48 9.57 -11.87
C ASP A 103 0.05 9.91 -10.47
N LEU A 104 0.02 8.95 -9.54
CA LEU A 104 0.54 9.09 -8.18
C LEU A 104 1.29 7.84 -7.73
N LEU A 105 2.53 8.04 -7.27
CA LEU A 105 3.28 7.05 -6.51
C LEU A 105 3.33 7.48 -5.05
N ILE A 106 2.82 6.64 -4.16
CA ILE A 106 3.03 6.74 -2.72
C ILE A 106 4.05 5.69 -2.35
N ALA A 107 5.26 6.14 -2.00
CA ALA A 107 6.39 5.25 -1.76
C ALA A 107 6.94 5.40 -0.34
N GLU A 108 7.35 4.28 0.22
CA GLU A 108 8.15 4.30 1.44
C GLU A 108 9.46 5.05 1.21
N ALA A 109 9.91 5.80 2.23
CA ALA A 109 11.26 6.36 2.30
C ALA A 109 11.69 6.43 3.78
N TYR A 110 12.15 5.28 4.31
CA TYR A 110 12.36 5.12 5.74
C TYR A 110 13.52 5.97 6.27
N TYR A 111 14.67 5.93 5.60
CA TYR A 111 15.82 6.80 5.88
C TYR A 111 16.23 7.58 4.64
N PHE A 112 17.07 8.61 4.80
CA PHE A 112 17.55 9.39 3.67
C PHE A 112 18.49 8.60 2.75
N ASP A 113 19.54 7.97 3.29
CA ASP A 113 20.54 7.20 2.55
C ASP A 113 21.05 5.96 3.31
N ARG A 114 20.51 5.71 4.50
CA ARG A 114 20.84 4.55 5.31
C ARG A 114 20.01 3.36 4.89
N LYS A 115 20.67 2.30 4.44
CA LYS A 115 20.02 1.04 4.09
C LYS A 115 19.66 0.24 5.32
N VAL A 116 18.41 -0.13 5.43
CA VAL A 116 17.86 -1.01 6.46
C VAL A 116 17.12 -2.14 5.76
N ARG A 117 17.35 -3.35 6.23
CA ARG A 117 16.68 -4.54 5.69
C ARG A 117 15.17 -4.36 5.67
N TYR A 118 14.55 -4.72 4.58
CA TYR A 118 13.11 -4.64 4.33
C TYR A 118 12.53 -3.23 4.14
N HIS A 119 13.36 -2.19 4.12
CA HIS A 119 12.90 -0.82 3.94
C HIS A 119 13.67 -0.09 2.84
N LEU A 120 12.93 0.71 2.08
CA LEU A 120 13.49 1.56 1.02
C LEU A 120 13.99 2.87 1.62
N ASP A 121 15.20 3.25 1.29
CA ASP A 121 15.73 4.58 1.57
C ASP A 121 15.42 5.57 0.44
N PHE A 122 15.37 6.85 0.78
CA PHE A 122 15.03 7.91 -0.17
C PHE A 122 15.99 7.99 -1.34
N ARG A 123 17.31 7.85 -1.11
CA ARG A 123 18.31 7.92 -2.17
C ARG A 123 18.13 6.79 -3.17
N THR A 124 17.93 5.55 -2.70
CA THR A 124 17.65 4.42 -3.58
C THR A 124 16.37 4.63 -4.38
N LEU A 125 15.30 5.17 -3.78
CA LEU A 125 14.08 5.52 -4.51
C LEU A 125 14.37 6.53 -5.63
N MET A 126 15.13 7.58 -5.34
CA MET A 126 15.45 8.62 -6.31
C MET A 126 16.41 8.16 -7.41
N ASP A 127 17.33 7.22 -7.12
CA ASP A 127 18.20 6.60 -8.12
C ASP A 127 17.41 5.83 -9.20
N HIS A 128 16.20 5.36 -8.86
CA HIS A 128 15.32 4.63 -9.77
C HIS A 128 14.10 5.43 -10.25
N ILE A 129 13.97 6.68 -9.88
CA ILE A 129 12.75 7.46 -10.18
C ILE A 129 12.51 7.59 -11.70
N ASP A 130 13.56 7.65 -12.49
CA ASP A 130 13.50 7.73 -13.97
C ASP A 130 13.01 6.43 -14.62
N GLU A 131 13.10 5.30 -13.92
CA GLU A 131 12.51 4.03 -14.37
C GLU A 131 11.01 3.98 -14.08
N LEU A 132 10.60 4.54 -12.93
CA LEU A 132 9.23 4.56 -12.45
C LEU A 132 8.40 5.63 -13.15
N ARG A 133 8.95 6.82 -13.35
CA ARG A 133 8.34 7.99 -14.01
C ARG A 133 6.93 8.33 -13.53
N PRO A 134 6.68 8.39 -12.21
CA PRO A 134 5.38 8.83 -11.72
C PRO A 134 5.18 10.31 -12.07
N ARG A 135 3.94 10.73 -12.33
CA ARG A 135 3.63 12.16 -12.52
C ARG A 135 3.75 12.96 -11.23
N ARG A 136 3.48 12.30 -10.10
CA ARG A 136 3.57 12.85 -8.76
C ARG A 136 4.09 11.80 -7.79
N LEU A 137 5.02 12.19 -6.92
CA LEU A 137 5.58 11.34 -5.88
C LEU A 137 5.22 11.90 -4.51
N ILE A 138 4.74 11.04 -3.63
CA ILE A 138 4.57 11.30 -2.20
C ILE A 138 5.33 10.23 -1.44
N ILE A 139 6.19 10.64 -0.51
CA ILE A 139 6.88 9.71 0.37
C ILE A 139 6.16 9.55 1.69
N THR A 140 6.23 8.35 2.25
CA THR A 140 5.60 7.96 3.52
C THR A 140 6.51 7.04 4.33
N HIS A 141 6.06 6.56 5.49
CA HIS A 141 6.80 5.66 6.38
C HIS A 141 8.20 6.20 6.72
N MET A 142 8.26 7.47 7.06
CA MET A 142 9.49 8.21 7.32
C MET A 142 9.95 8.05 8.77
N SER A 143 11.23 7.72 8.97
CA SER A 143 11.87 7.79 10.28
C SER A 143 12.06 9.26 10.76
N SER A 144 12.47 9.45 12.01
CA SER A 144 12.81 10.79 12.52
C SER A 144 13.85 11.50 11.66
N ASP A 145 14.88 10.78 11.16
CA ASP A 145 15.89 11.34 10.24
C ASP A 145 15.28 11.91 8.96
N MET A 146 14.28 11.23 8.40
CA MET A 146 13.57 11.71 7.21
C MET A 146 12.62 12.87 7.54
N LEU A 147 11.90 12.79 8.66
CA LEU A 147 11.00 13.86 9.10
C LEU A 147 11.75 15.18 9.34
N ASP A 148 12.94 15.12 9.97
CA ASP A 148 13.79 16.30 10.19
C ASP A 148 14.27 16.94 8.87
N ARG A 149 14.34 16.16 7.79
CA ARG A 149 14.75 16.61 6.46
C ARG A 149 13.58 16.99 5.54
N SER A 150 12.34 16.75 5.94
CA SER A 150 11.14 16.89 5.08
C SER A 150 11.05 18.26 4.39
N GLY A 151 11.39 19.34 5.10
CA GLY A 151 11.39 20.70 4.52
C GLY A 151 12.49 21.00 3.49
N MET A 152 13.47 20.09 3.32
CA MET A 152 14.57 20.22 2.36
C MET A 152 14.42 19.29 1.15
N LEU A 153 13.43 18.41 1.16
CA LEU A 153 13.19 17.48 0.07
C LEU A 153 12.44 18.16 -1.08
N HIS A 154 12.78 17.78 -2.31
CA HIS A 154 12.10 18.27 -3.51
C HIS A 154 10.91 17.39 -3.92
N CYS A 155 10.30 16.67 -2.97
CA CYS A 155 9.10 15.86 -3.17
C CYS A 155 8.12 16.08 -2.02
N GLU A 156 6.87 15.68 -2.23
CA GLU A 156 5.84 15.78 -1.20
C GLU A 156 6.01 14.68 -0.14
N CYS A 157 5.74 15.05 1.12
CA CYS A 157 5.63 14.12 2.22
C CYS A 157 4.16 13.86 2.57
N ALA A 158 3.87 12.63 2.98
CA ALA A 158 2.58 12.29 3.56
C ALA A 158 2.43 12.94 4.94
N GLU A 159 1.23 13.41 5.24
CA GLU A 159 0.84 14.01 6.50
C GLU A 159 -0.55 13.51 6.89
N ASP A 160 -0.80 13.38 8.20
CA ASP A 160 -2.11 12.98 8.70
C ASP A 160 -3.20 13.97 8.26
N GLY A 161 -4.28 13.44 7.71
CA GLY A 161 -5.39 14.27 7.21
C GLY A 161 -5.16 14.91 5.85
N LYS A 162 -4.01 14.69 5.19
CA LYS A 162 -3.75 15.21 3.84
C LYS A 162 -4.73 14.62 2.82
N THR A 163 -5.42 15.48 2.11
CA THR A 163 -6.33 15.11 1.02
C THR A 163 -5.70 15.46 -0.31
N LEU A 164 -5.79 14.55 -1.28
CA LEU A 164 -5.23 14.70 -2.62
C LEU A 164 -6.33 14.58 -3.67
N GLN A 165 -6.23 15.40 -4.69
CA GLN A 165 -7.04 15.28 -5.89
C GLN A 165 -6.14 14.86 -7.06
N LEU A 166 -6.55 13.82 -7.80
CA LEU A 166 -5.85 13.27 -8.96
C LEU A 166 -6.53 13.65 -10.28
#